data_37192dca580b4890e486939823e91e2f
#
_entry.id   37192dca580b4890e486939823e91e2f
#
_cell.length_a   1.000
_cell.length_b   1.000
_cell.length_c   1.000
_cell.angle_alpha   90.00
_cell.angle_beta   90.00
_cell.angle_gamma   90.00
#
_symmetry.space_group_name_H-M   'P 1'
#
loop_
_entity.id
_entity.type
_entity.pdbx_description
1 polymer ?
#
loop_
_entity_poly.entity_id
_entity_poly.type
_entity_poly.pdbx_seq_one_letter_code
_entity_poly.pdbx_strand_id
1 'polypeptide(L)'
;MENQGKKGIKVLFSFENRKVAMRVENPKQSIKQTIENIKKEARNDPEKIWYLPEMDAGDNIIRYYLGRKDEKGKDEILKEKNKEGLEQSLYDYGVKEGDHLVIIKKVIAG
;
A
#
# COMPACT_ATOMS: atom_id res chain seq x y z
N MET A 1 -21.06 -7.49 21.64
CA MET A 1 -20.64 -7.45 21.01
C MET A 1 -19.68 -7.02 20.59
N GLU A 2 -19.11 -7.24 20.46
CA GLU A 2 -18.17 -6.89 20.11
C GLU A 2 -17.93 -6.11 19.22
N ASN A 3 -17.55 -5.37 19.13
CA ASN A 3 -17.02 -4.56 18.29
C ASN A 3 -16.87 -5.06 16.96
N GLN A 4 -17.85 -5.61 16.36
CA GLN A 4 -17.77 -6.25 15.10
C GLN A 4 -17.42 -5.34 13.97
N GLY A 5 -17.71 -4.09 14.07
CA GLY A 5 -17.43 -3.15 13.01
C GLY A 5 -15.97 -2.77 12.87
N LYS A 6 -15.15 -3.21 13.79
CA LYS A 6 -13.75 -2.78 13.82
C LYS A 6 -12.81 -3.83 13.29
N LYS A 7 -13.05 -4.27 12.08
CA LYS A 7 -12.14 -5.21 11.46
C LYS A 7 -10.96 -4.47 10.83
N GLY A 8 -9.80 -5.10 10.86
CA GLY A 8 -8.64 -4.55 10.20
C GLY A 8 -7.93 -3.50 11.02
N ILE A 9 -7.10 -2.75 10.36
CA ILE A 9 -6.28 -1.73 11.01
C ILE A 9 -6.32 -0.46 10.17
N LYS A 10 -6.16 0.67 10.84
CA LYS A 10 -6.04 1.96 10.16
C LYS A 10 -4.56 2.23 9.94
N VAL A 11 -4.18 2.48 8.69
CA VAL A 11 -2.79 2.74 8.32
C VAL A 11 -2.73 4.08 7.62
N LEU A 12 -1.68 4.84 7.92
CA LEU A 12 -1.47 6.12 7.27
C LEU A 12 -0.56 5.88 6.07
N PHE A 13 -1.08 6.14 4.88
CA PHE A 13 -0.30 6.00 3.66
C PHE A 13 0.11 7.38 3.14
N SER A 14 1.33 7.49 2.67
CA SER A 14 1.76 8.73 2.04
C SER A 14 2.25 8.47 0.62
N PHE A 15 1.98 9.44 -0.26
CA PHE A 15 2.37 9.37 -1.64
C PHE A 15 2.42 10.80 -2.18
N GLU A 16 3.56 11.18 -2.76
CA GLU A 16 3.73 12.50 -3.37
C GLU A 16 3.29 13.63 -2.45
N ASN A 17 3.81 13.62 -1.23
CA ASN A 17 3.56 14.67 -0.22
C ASN A 17 2.13 14.71 0.31
N ARG A 18 1.33 13.71 0.05
CA ARG A 18 -0.02 13.64 0.59
C ARG A 18 -0.15 12.40 1.46
N LYS A 19 -0.81 12.58 2.58
CA LYS A 19 -1.03 11.49 3.53
C LYS A 19 -2.51 11.22 3.66
N VAL A 20 -2.89 9.95 3.60
CA VAL A 20 -4.28 9.56 3.73
C VAL A 20 -4.34 8.36 4.67
N ALA A 21 -5.22 8.45 5.66
CA ALA A 21 -5.46 7.32 6.54
C ALA A 21 -6.52 6.43 5.91
N MET A 22 -6.21 5.15 5.79
CA MET A 22 -7.13 4.18 5.21
C MET A 22 -7.25 2.99 6.14
N ARG A 23 -8.43 2.40 6.15
CA ARG A 23 -8.63 1.16 6.88
C ARG A 23 -8.30 -0.01 5.98
N VAL A 24 -7.37 -0.83 6.42
CA VAL A 24 -7.05 -2.09 5.75
C VAL A 24 -7.88 -3.15 6.43
N GLU A 25 -8.95 -3.59 5.78
CA GLU A 25 -9.92 -4.46 6.42
C GLU A 25 -9.37 -5.84 6.72
N ASN A 26 -8.48 -6.31 5.87
CA ASN A 26 -7.86 -7.61 6.07
C ASN A 26 -6.35 -7.52 5.91
N PRO A 27 -5.62 -7.23 6.99
CA PRO A 27 -4.16 -7.11 6.90
C PRO A 27 -3.46 -8.43 6.58
N LYS A 28 -4.17 -9.55 6.59
CA LYS A 28 -3.61 -10.84 6.20
C LYS A 28 -3.73 -11.11 4.71
N GLN A 29 -4.41 -10.25 3.96
CA GLN A 29 -4.40 -10.34 2.51
C GLN A 29 -3.01 -10.07 1.98
N SER A 30 -2.69 -10.59 0.80
CA SER A 30 -1.38 -10.36 0.20
C SER A 30 -1.15 -8.87 -0.01
N ILE A 31 0.12 -8.48 0.02
CA ILE A 31 0.50 -7.09 -0.26
C ILE A 31 0.02 -6.70 -1.65
N LYS A 32 0.13 -7.61 -2.61
CA LYS A 32 -0.35 -7.36 -3.96
C LYS A 32 -1.83 -6.97 -3.96
N GLN A 33 -2.66 -7.72 -3.23
CA GLN A 33 -4.09 -7.42 -3.16
C GLN A 33 -4.32 -6.11 -2.41
N THR A 34 -3.54 -5.85 -1.37
CA THR A 34 -3.66 -4.59 -0.63
C THR A 34 -3.38 -3.41 -1.54
N ILE A 35 -2.36 -3.50 -2.40
CA ILE A 35 -2.05 -2.43 -3.35
C ILE A 35 -3.22 -2.23 -4.33
N GLU A 36 -3.82 -3.32 -4.82
CA GLU A 36 -4.98 -3.22 -5.71
C GLU A 36 -6.14 -2.53 -5.01
N ASN A 37 -6.35 -2.83 -3.73
CA ASN A 37 -7.41 -2.18 -2.96
C ASN A 37 -7.15 -0.69 -2.81
N ILE A 38 -5.90 -0.30 -2.58
CA ILE A 38 -5.53 1.11 -2.47
C ILE A 38 -5.79 1.82 -3.80
N LYS A 39 -5.42 1.21 -4.92
CA LYS A 39 -5.66 1.80 -6.24
C LYS A 39 -7.15 1.97 -6.49
N LYS A 40 -7.95 1.00 -6.06
CA LYS A 40 -9.39 1.06 -6.22
C LYS A 40 -9.99 2.20 -5.38
N GLU A 41 -9.53 2.34 -4.14
CA GLU A 41 -9.99 3.42 -3.28
C GLU A 41 -9.62 4.77 -3.85
N ALA A 42 -8.41 4.90 -4.36
CA ALA A 42 -7.96 6.16 -4.96
C ALA A 42 -8.81 6.52 -6.19
N ARG A 43 -9.15 5.51 -7.00
CA ARG A 43 -9.95 5.74 -8.19
C ARG A 43 -11.36 6.21 -7.85
N ASN A 44 -11.90 5.73 -6.73
CA ASN A 44 -13.26 6.05 -6.31
C ASN A 44 -13.34 7.26 -5.39
N ASP A 45 -12.21 7.88 -5.07
CA ASP A 45 -12.18 9.02 -4.18
C ASP A 45 -12.74 10.26 -4.89
N PRO A 46 -13.81 10.85 -4.37
CA PRO A 46 -14.37 12.04 -5.00
C PRO A 46 -13.43 13.23 -4.97
N GLU A 47 -12.52 13.28 -4.00
CA GLU A 47 -11.57 14.38 -3.90
C GLU A 47 -10.32 14.17 -4.74
N LYS A 48 -10.13 12.96 -5.26
CA LYS A 48 -9.00 12.65 -6.13
C LYS A 48 -7.67 13.03 -5.50
N ILE A 49 -7.51 12.68 -4.23
CA ILE A 49 -6.29 13.01 -3.51
C ILE A 49 -5.07 12.38 -4.17
N TRP A 50 -5.22 11.14 -4.63
CA TRP A 50 -4.15 10.45 -5.33
C TRP A 50 -4.57 10.05 -6.72
N TYR A 51 -3.61 10.08 -7.65
CA TYR A 51 -3.80 9.55 -8.98
C TYR A 51 -2.78 8.43 -9.15
N LEU A 52 -3.27 7.20 -9.27
CA LEU A 52 -2.41 6.02 -9.35
C LEU A 52 -2.68 5.27 -10.66
N PRO A 53 -2.26 5.84 -11.80
CA PRO A 53 -2.53 5.20 -13.08
C PRO A 53 -1.64 3.98 -13.28
N GLU A 54 -2.06 3.07 -14.14
CA GLU A 54 -1.28 1.88 -14.45
C GLU A 54 -0.29 2.11 -15.58
N MET A 55 -0.45 3.21 -16.31
CA MET A 55 0.47 3.59 -17.38
C MET A 55 0.66 5.08 -17.37
N ASP A 56 1.84 5.53 -17.79
CA ASP A 56 2.09 6.96 -17.96
C ASP A 56 1.77 7.39 -19.40
N ALA A 57 2.03 8.66 -19.72
CA ALA A 57 1.70 9.21 -21.03
C ALA A 57 2.53 8.59 -22.16
N GLY A 58 3.66 7.98 -21.83
CA GLY A 58 4.50 7.30 -22.81
C GLY A 58 4.24 5.82 -22.93
N ASP A 59 3.10 5.36 -22.39
CA ASP A 59 2.70 3.96 -22.37
C ASP A 59 3.66 3.06 -21.60
N ASN A 60 4.42 3.63 -20.67
CA ASN A 60 5.25 2.84 -19.79
C ASN A 60 4.39 2.33 -18.62
N ILE A 61 4.65 1.09 -18.22
CA ILE A 61 3.91 0.49 -17.10
C ILE A 61 4.40 1.08 -15.80
N ILE A 62 3.45 1.42 -14.94
CA ILE A 62 3.76 1.94 -13.61
C ILE A 62 3.42 0.87 -12.59
N ARG A 63 4.37 0.57 -11.73
CA ARG A 63 4.15 -0.35 -10.62
C ARG A 63 4.24 0.40 -9.30
N TYR A 64 3.42 -0.04 -8.35
CA TYR A 64 3.36 0.56 -7.03
C TYR A 64 3.77 -0.47 -6.00
N TYR A 65 4.52 -0.03 -5.01
CA TYR A 65 4.98 -0.86 -3.92
C TYR A 65 4.65 -0.17 -2.62
N LEU A 66 4.59 -0.94 -1.55
CA LEU A 66 4.48 -0.38 -0.21
C LEU A 66 5.83 -0.45 0.46
N GLY A 67 6.15 0.57 1.22
CA GLY A 67 7.41 0.61 1.94
C GLY A 67 7.22 1.25 3.30
N ARG A 68 8.25 1.15 4.11
CA ARG A 68 8.27 1.83 5.40
C ARG A 68 9.71 2.26 5.67
N LYS A 69 9.88 3.21 6.58
CA LYS A 69 11.21 3.65 6.95
C LYS A 69 11.90 2.58 7.78
N ASP A 70 13.16 2.31 7.46
CA ASP A 70 13.95 1.41 8.29
C ASP A 70 14.57 2.23 9.43
N GLU A 71 15.44 1.58 10.21
CA GLU A 71 16.05 2.24 11.36
C GLU A 71 16.90 3.45 10.98
N LYS A 72 17.37 3.49 9.74
CA LYS A 72 18.21 4.59 9.25
C LYS A 72 17.41 5.65 8.53
N GLY A 73 16.08 5.53 8.51
CA GLY A 73 15.23 6.50 7.85
C GLY A 73 15.08 6.31 6.36
N LYS A 74 15.59 5.21 5.81
CA LYS A 74 15.44 4.93 4.39
C LYS A 74 14.18 4.12 4.14
N ASP A 75 13.59 4.30 2.96
CA ASP A 75 12.41 3.54 2.58
C ASP A 75 12.79 2.10 2.26
N GLU A 76 12.14 1.16 2.94
CA GLU A 76 12.33 -0.25 2.70
C GLU A 76 11.08 -0.79 2.06
N ILE A 77 11.21 -1.39 0.87
CA ILE A 77 10.06 -1.97 0.19
C ILE A 77 9.62 -3.24 0.90
N LEU A 78 8.33 -3.35 1.17
CA LEU A 78 7.74 -4.57 1.71
C LEU A 78 7.51 -5.51 0.54
N LYS A 79 8.38 -6.50 0.40
CA LYS A 79 8.35 -7.40 -0.74
C LYS A 79 7.06 -8.21 -0.77
N GLU A 80 6.52 -8.39 -1.96
CA GLU A 80 5.27 -9.14 -2.12
C GLU A 80 5.44 -10.62 -1.86
N LYS A 81 6.66 -11.13 -2.06
CA LYS A 81 6.96 -12.54 -1.81
C LYS A 81 8.25 -12.66 -1.03
N ASN A 82 8.31 -13.68 -0.18
CA ASN A 82 9.53 -13.95 0.57
C ASN A 82 10.49 -14.79 -0.27
N LYS A 83 11.60 -15.22 0.34
CA LYS A 83 12.63 -15.98 -0.39
C LYS A 83 12.11 -17.31 -0.93
N GLU A 84 11.10 -17.86 -0.31
CA GLU A 84 10.51 -19.13 -0.73
C GLU A 84 9.39 -18.95 -1.75
N GLY A 85 9.14 -17.71 -2.18
CA GLY A 85 8.08 -17.43 -3.14
C GLY A 85 6.68 -17.34 -2.54
N LEU A 86 6.57 -17.32 -1.22
CA LEU A 86 5.26 -17.23 -0.56
C LEU A 86 4.84 -15.79 -0.47
N GLU A 87 3.57 -15.55 -0.79
CA GLU A 87 3.02 -14.19 -0.74
C GLU A 87 3.00 -13.69 0.68
N GLN A 88 3.36 -12.42 0.84
CA GLN A 88 3.43 -11.79 2.15
C GLN A 88 2.29 -10.80 2.31
N SER A 89 1.94 -10.50 3.55
CA SER A 89 0.88 -9.57 3.89
C SER A 89 1.45 -8.50 4.83
N LEU A 90 0.65 -7.47 5.08
CA LEU A 90 1.04 -6.46 6.08
C LEU A 90 1.18 -7.11 7.45
N TYR A 91 0.34 -8.10 7.74
CA TYR A 91 0.43 -8.83 8.99
C TYR A 91 1.79 -9.52 9.13
N ASP A 92 2.29 -10.11 8.04
CA ASP A 92 3.59 -10.79 8.07
C ASP A 92 4.74 -9.83 8.37
N TYR A 93 4.58 -8.56 8.01
CA TYR A 93 5.59 -7.55 8.29
C TYR A 93 5.34 -6.82 9.61
N GLY A 94 4.34 -7.26 10.38
CA GLY A 94 4.10 -6.67 11.68
C GLY A 94 3.47 -5.28 11.64
N VAL A 95 2.81 -4.94 10.54
CA VAL A 95 2.16 -3.64 10.43
C VAL A 95 0.95 -3.60 11.35
N LYS A 96 0.83 -2.54 12.13
CA LYS A 96 -0.17 -2.41 13.17
C LYS A 96 -0.99 -1.14 13.01
N GLU A 97 -2.06 -1.05 13.79
CA GLU A 97 -2.91 0.12 13.83
C GLU A 97 -2.07 1.39 14.03
N GLY A 98 -2.28 2.38 13.18
CA GLY A 98 -1.58 3.65 13.30
C GLY A 98 -0.23 3.71 12.62
N ASP A 99 0.23 2.60 12.05
CA ASP A 99 1.52 2.61 11.37
C ASP A 99 1.47 3.46 10.10
N HIS A 100 2.65 3.89 9.68
CA HIS A 100 2.80 4.74 8.50
C HIS A 100 3.53 3.96 7.41
N LEU A 101 2.92 3.86 6.24
CA LEU A 101 3.53 3.25 5.08
C LEU A 101 3.62 4.27 3.96
N VAL A 102 4.54 4.01 3.03
CA VAL A 102 4.78 4.89 1.89
C VAL A 102 4.42 4.12 0.62
N ILE A 103 3.73 4.79 -0.29
CA ILE A 103 3.49 4.20 -1.61
C ILE A 103 4.65 4.63 -2.51
N ILE A 104 5.32 3.64 -3.09
CA ILE A 104 6.49 3.85 -3.92
C ILE A 104 6.11 3.55 -5.37
N LYS A 105 6.35 4.50 -6.25
CA LYS A 105 6.03 4.36 -7.66
C LYS A 105 7.30 4.07 -8.45
N LYS A 106 7.23 3.06 -9.32
CA LYS A 106 8.33 2.77 -10.24
C LYS A 106 7.78 2.64 -11.65
N VAL A 107 8.40 3.36 -12.59
CA VAL A 107 8.02 3.29 -13.99
C VAL A 107 8.91 2.26 -14.67
N ILE A 108 8.27 1.31 -15.35
CA ILE A 108 8.97 0.23 -16.03
C ILE A 108 8.83 0.46 -17.52
N ALA A 109 9.95 0.61 -18.21
CA ALA A 109 9.92 0.82 -19.64
C ALA A 109 9.27 -0.38 -20.33
N GLY A 110 8.31 -0.10 -21.17
CA GLY A 110 7.56 -1.14 -21.88
C GLY A 110 8.29 -1.77 -23.02
#